data_4cc8220d630318f9df359cf92e13443e
#
_entry.id   4cc8220d630318f9df359cf92e13443e
#
_cell.length_a   1.000
_cell.length_b   1.000
_cell.length_c   1.000
_cell.angle_alpha   90.00
_cell.angle_beta   90.00
_cell.angle_gamma   90.00
#
_symmetry.space_group_name_H-M   'P 1'
#
loop_
_entity.id
_entity.type
_entity.pdbx_description
1 polymer ?
#
loop_
_entity_poly.entity_id
_entity_poly.type
_entity_poly.pdbx_seq_one_letter_code
_entity_poly.pdbx_strand_id
1 'polypeptide(L)'
;MSRQAAPARSGSDRASLYDEITTKIITELEAGRVPWVQPWGTAAAKAALAMPKNAATGRGYSGVNVLILWGAVIEHCFPGQSWCTFHQALSLGGNVRKGERGTTVVYADCFIPDDEKKRAREADEEAQAIPFLKRFTVFNTAQCEGLPDHIAVMASPQPPGLIKPRVEALIKATGIDLRIGGNRAFYAPSADYVQVPPPQAYFEPINWHRTALHEIGHASGHPSRLNRDLSGSFGSKKYAFEELIAEINAAFCCASLGIVPTVRHADYIGSWLEVLREDNRAIVRAASQASKAADYILSFLPEDDPRTPAAPAVDRRAAA
;
A
#
# COMPACT_ATOMS: atom_id res chain seq x y z
N MET A 1 -17.33 36.42 33.02
CA MET A 1 -16.31 35.37 32.93
C MET A 1 -16.16 35.00 31.48
N SER A 2 -15.12 35.53 30.85
CA SER A 2 -14.85 35.35 29.42
C SER A 2 -14.17 33.99 29.17
N ARG A 3 -14.80 33.13 28.36
CA ARG A 3 -14.16 31.87 27.90
C ARG A 3 -13.09 32.22 26.87
N GLN A 4 -11.82 32.06 27.23
CA GLN A 4 -10.71 32.08 26.28
C GLN A 4 -10.85 30.90 25.31
N ALA A 5 -10.92 31.22 24.02
CA ALA A 5 -10.84 30.22 22.94
C ALA A 5 -9.47 29.60 22.95
N ALA A 6 -9.41 28.28 22.87
CA ALA A 6 -8.15 27.52 22.71
C ALA A 6 -7.48 27.89 21.36
N PRO A 7 -6.15 28.06 21.32
CA PRO A 7 -5.46 28.45 20.10
C PRO A 7 -5.61 27.37 19.03
N ALA A 8 -5.91 27.80 17.80
CA ALA A 8 -5.93 26.94 16.62
C ALA A 8 -4.56 26.29 16.44
N ARG A 9 -4.51 24.95 16.39
CA ARG A 9 -3.28 24.20 16.12
C ARG A 9 -2.73 24.61 14.76
N SER A 10 -1.52 25.15 14.74
CA SER A 10 -0.85 25.72 13.59
C SER A 10 -0.49 24.66 12.53
N GLY A 11 -0.31 25.10 11.27
CA GLY A 11 0.04 24.25 10.12
C GLY A 11 1.35 23.45 10.22
N SER A 12 2.16 23.63 11.28
CA SER A 12 3.40 22.89 11.53
C SER A 12 3.19 21.41 11.84
N ASP A 13 2.07 21.04 12.51
CA ASP A 13 1.78 19.63 12.83
C ASP A 13 1.47 18.76 11.59
N ARG A 14 1.05 19.37 10.48
CA ARG A 14 0.72 18.66 9.24
C ARG A 14 1.95 18.34 8.38
N ALA A 15 2.91 19.25 8.35
CA ALA A 15 4.21 19.02 7.72
C ALA A 15 4.96 17.88 8.45
N SER A 16 4.90 17.88 9.77
CA SER A 16 5.58 16.90 10.61
C SER A 16 5.12 15.45 10.39
N LEU A 17 3.85 15.20 9.98
CA LEU A 17 3.35 13.84 9.77
C LEU A 17 3.87 13.21 8.46
N TYR A 18 3.95 13.98 7.39
CA TYR A 18 4.61 13.55 6.16
C TYR A 18 6.10 13.30 6.40
N ASP A 19 6.76 14.22 7.11
CA ASP A 19 8.19 14.10 7.45
C ASP A 19 8.46 12.85 8.31
N GLU A 20 7.63 12.59 9.33
CA GLU A 20 7.76 11.41 10.19
C GLU A 20 7.68 10.10 9.39
N ILE A 21 6.68 9.97 8.52
CA ILE A 21 6.49 8.77 7.70
C ILE A 21 7.65 8.62 6.72
N THR A 22 7.99 9.67 5.99
CA THR A 22 9.04 9.63 4.97
C THR A 22 10.41 9.36 5.58
N THR A 23 10.73 9.98 6.72
CA THR A 23 11.98 9.73 7.44
C THR A 23 12.08 8.27 7.88
N LYS A 24 11.00 7.67 8.38
CA LYS A 24 11.01 6.24 8.75
C LYS A 24 11.31 5.36 7.52
N ILE A 25 10.69 5.62 6.38
CA ILE A 25 10.94 4.86 5.14
C ILE A 25 12.38 5.07 4.65
N ILE A 26 12.89 6.31 4.65
CA ILE A 26 14.28 6.60 4.29
C ILE A 26 15.24 5.82 5.18
N THR A 27 15.05 5.84 6.49
CA THR A 27 15.90 5.11 7.45
C THR A 27 15.93 3.60 7.15
N GLU A 28 14.80 3.00 6.80
CA GLU A 28 14.76 1.59 6.41
C GLU A 28 15.52 1.33 5.11
N LEU A 29 15.33 2.18 4.10
CA LEU A 29 16.02 2.05 2.80
C LEU A 29 17.54 2.25 2.94
N GLU A 30 18.00 3.22 3.74
CA GLU A 30 19.43 3.46 4.05
C GLU A 30 20.07 2.28 4.76
N ALA A 31 19.29 1.57 5.57
CA ALA A 31 19.73 0.34 6.23
C ALA A 31 19.66 -0.90 5.29
N GLY A 32 19.37 -0.70 4.00
CA GLY A 32 19.24 -1.77 3.01
C GLY A 32 17.97 -2.63 3.19
N ARG A 33 17.01 -2.16 3.97
CA ARG A 33 15.71 -2.82 4.19
C ARG A 33 14.65 -2.12 3.35
N VAL A 34 14.01 -2.86 2.46
CA VAL A 34 12.91 -2.37 1.63
C VAL A 34 11.60 -2.67 2.35
N PRO A 35 10.83 -1.65 2.82
CA PRO A 35 9.66 -1.84 3.69
C PRO A 35 8.52 -2.67 3.08
N TRP A 36 8.51 -2.81 1.76
CA TRP A 36 7.53 -3.62 1.02
C TRP A 36 8.10 -4.97 0.55
N VAL A 37 9.26 -5.39 1.06
CA VAL A 37 9.85 -6.70 0.80
C VAL A 37 10.11 -7.41 2.12
N GLN A 38 9.57 -8.63 2.26
CA GLN A 38 9.76 -9.42 3.47
C GLN A 38 11.24 -9.79 3.67
N PRO A 39 11.83 -9.53 4.86
CA PRO A 39 13.20 -9.94 5.15
C PRO A 39 13.27 -11.46 5.38
N TRP A 40 13.92 -12.17 4.46
CA TRP A 40 14.14 -13.61 4.57
C TRP A 40 15.18 -13.97 5.63
N GLY A 41 14.95 -15.06 6.34
CA GLY A 41 15.91 -15.61 7.32
C GLY A 41 15.84 -15.01 8.72
N THR A 42 14.87 -14.15 9.02
CA THR A 42 14.63 -13.61 10.37
C THR A 42 13.40 -14.25 11.04
N ALA A 43 13.29 -14.14 12.36
CA ALA A 43 12.08 -14.57 13.09
C ALA A 43 10.81 -13.84 12.59
N ALA A 44 10.95 -12.62 12.09
CA ALA A 44 9.89 -11.85 11.44
C ALA A 44 9.39 -12.48 10.12
N ALA A 45 10.18 -13.35 9.49
CA ALA A 45 9.80 -14.05 8.26
C ALA A 45 8.71 -15.11 8.45
N LYS A 46 8.27 -15.38 9.68
CA LYS A 46 7.24 -16.38 9.96
C LYS A 46 5.82 -15.92 9.57
N ALA A 47 5.57 -14.63 9.53
CA ALA A 47 4.30 -14.09 9.05
C ALA A 47 4.42 -13.72 7.56
N ALA A 48 3.68 -14.39 6.69
CA ALA A 48 3.58 -13.96 5.30
C ALA A 48 3.07 -12.51 5.23
N LEU A 49 3.67 -11.68 4.36
CA LEU A 49 3.15 -10.34 4.08
C LEU A 49 1.79 -10.47 3.37
N ALA A 50 0.73 -10.60 4.15
CA ALA A 50 -0.63 -10.44 3.66
C ALA A 50 -1.03 -8.96 3.74
N MET A 51 -2.08 -8.57 3.01
CA MET A 51 -2.60 -7.21 3.12
C MET A 51 -3.14 -6.94 4.53
N PRO A 52 -2.73 -5.84 5.18
CA PRO A 52 -3.25 -5.48 6.50
C PRO A 52 -4.75 -5.21 6.45
N LYS A 53 -5.48 -5.67 7.44
CA LYS A 53 -6.93 -5.45 7.56
C LYS A 53 -7.34 -4.99 8.95
N ASN A 54 -8.43 -4.25 9.01
CA ASN A 54 -9.09 -3.91 10.27
C ASN A 54 -9.83 -5.12 10.81
N ALA A 55 -9.53 -5.53 12.03
CA ALA A 55 -10.06 -6.74 12.65
C ALA A 55 -11.57 -6.67 12.93
N ALA A 56 -12.10 -5.46 13.20
CA ALA A 56 -13.51 -5.28 13.52
C ALA A 56 -14.40 -5.19 12.26
N THR A 57 -13.88 -4.60 11.18
CA THR A 57 -14.68 -4.33 9.97
C THR A 57 -14.33 -5.24 8.80
N GLY A 58 -13.19 -5.96 8.86
CA GLY A 58 -12.66 -6.76 7.77
C GLY A 58 -12.06 -5.93 6.62
N ARG A 59 -12.18 -4.59 6.64
CA ARG A 59 -11.70 -3.70 5.57
C ARG A 59 -10.16 -3.71 5.50
N GLY A 60 -9.64 -3.81 4.27
CA GLY A 60 -8.20 -3.69 4.00
C GLY A 60 -7.71 -2.25 4.23
N TYR A 61 -6.47 -2.11 4.69
CA TYR A 61 -5.75 -0.85 4.63
C TYR A 61 -5.19 -0.62 3.23
N SER A 62 -4.99 0.65 2.86
CA SER A 62 -4.48 1.05 1.54
C SER A 62 -3.42 2.14 1.66
N GLY A 63 -2.72 2.40 0.56
CA GLY A 63 -1.72 3.45 0.47
C GLY A 63 -0.57 3.25 1.45
N VAL A 64 -0.06 4.34 1.97
CA VAL A 64 1.10 4.35 2.89
C VAL A 64 0.83 3.58 4.19
N ASN A 65 -0.43 3.41 4.60
CA ASN A 65 -0.75 2.64 5.80
C ASN A 65 -0.34 1.17 5.68
N VAL A 66 -0.38 0.59 4.49
CA VAL A 66 0.11 -0.78 4.24
C VAL A 66 1.59 -0.87 4.58
N LEU A 67 2.40 0.09 4.10
CA LEU A 67 3.85 0.13 4.36
C LEU A 67 4.16 0.34 5.84
N ILE A 68 3.42 1.23 6.51
CA ILE A 68 3.55 1.50 7.95
C ILE A 68 3.27 0.21 8.77
N LEU A 69 2.17 -0.47 8.45
CA LEU A 69 1.73 -1.65 9.19
C LEU A 69 2.63 -2.86 8.90
N TRP A 70 3.12 -3.03 7.67
CA TRP A 70 4.14 -4.02 7.35
C TRP A 70 5.45 -3.77 8.12
N GLY A 71 5.90 -2.51 8.14
CA GLY A 71 7.06 -2.12 8.94
C GLY A 71 6.90 -2.49 10.42
N ALA A 72 5.74 -2.23 11.01
CA ALA A 72 5.45 -2.58 12.39
C ALA A 72 5.41 -4.10 12.63
N VAL A 73 4.86 -4.89 11.68
CA VAL A 73 4.88 -6.37 11.78
C VAL A 73 6.31 -6.89 11.77
N ILE A 74 7.17 -6.34 10.91
CA ILE A 74 8.57 -6.74 10.82
C ILE A 74 9.33 -6.33 12.09
N GLU A 75 9.17 -5.09 12.54
CA GLU A 75 9.86 -4.51 13.71
C GLU A 75 9.52 -5.24 15.01
N HIS A 76 8.23 -5.58 15.21
CA HIS A 76 7.73 -6.20 16.44
C HIS A 76 7.50 -7.70 16.32
N CYS A 77 7.83 -8.33 15.19
CA CYS A 77 7.61 -9.75 14.92
C CYS A 77 6.16 -10.19 15.16
N PHE A 78 5.18 -9.35 14.80
CA PHE A 78 3.78 -9.72 14.97
C PHE A 78 3.39 -10.90 14.07
N PRO A 79 2.57 -11.84 14.56
CA PRO A 79 2.25 -13.07 13.83
C PRO A 79 1.23 -12.88 12.70
N GLY A 80 0.58 -11.72 12.61
CA GLY A 80 -0.51 -11.51 11.66
C GLY A 80 -0.70 -10.04 11.24
N GLN A 81 -1.63 -9.83 10.31
CA GLN A 81 -1.89 -8.55 9.65
C GLN A 81 -3.27 -7.97 10.03
N SER A 82 -3.82 -8.38 11.20
CA SER A 82 -5.10 -7.88 11.70
C SER A 82 -4.87 -6.79 12.75
N TRP A 83 -5.56 -5.66 12.59
CA TRP A 83 -5.35 -4.45 13.38
C TRP A 83 -6.68 -3.87 13.86
N CYS A 84 -6.70 -3.28 15.04
CA CYS A 84 -7.89 -2.61 15.59
C CYS A 84 -7.50 -1.36 16.38
N THR A 85 -8.41 -0.41 16.52
CA THR A 85 -8.26 0.67 17.50
C THR A 85 -8.53 0.15 18.91
N PHE A 86 -8.16 0.91 19.93
CA PHE A 86 -8.46 0.56 21.33
C PHE A 86 -9.96 0.33 21.56
N HIS A 87 -10.80 1.22 21.03
CA HIS A 87 -12.27 1.08 21.16
C HIS A 87 -12.81 -0.15 20.41
N GLN A 88 -12.23 -0.47 19.25
CA GLN A 88 -12.61 -1.67 18.51
C GLN A 88 -12.23 -2.96 19.27
N ALA A 89 -11.05 -2.99 19.93
CA ALA A 89 -10.66 -4.12 20.77
C ALA A 89 -11.71 -4.37 21.86
N LEU A 90 -12.15 -3.31 22.56
CA LEU A 90 -13.21 -3.39 23.56
C LEU A 90 -14.54 -3.86 22.96
N SER A 91 -14.95 -3.33 21.80
CA SER A 91 -16.21 -3.73 21.16
C SER A 91 -16.22 -5.18 20.66
N LEU A 92 -15.04 -5.75 20.42
CA LEU A 92 -14.86 -7.16 20.07
C LEU A 92 -14.78 -8.08 21.31
N GLY A 93 -14.94 -7.53 22.51
CA GLY A 93 -14.90 -8.28 23.77
C GLY A 93 -13.51 -8.51 24.35
N GLY A 94 -12.48 -7.94 23.70
CA GLY A 94 -11.09 -8.03 24.17
C GLY A 94 -10.60 -6.71 24.76
N ASN A 95 -9.32 -6.64 25.06
CA ASN A 95 -8.64 -5.45 25.57
C ASN A 95 -7.20 -5.39 25.06
N VAL A 96 -6.67 -4.20 24.87
CA VAL A 96 -5.23 -4.00 24.61
C VAL A 96 -4.47 -4.22 25.91
N ARG A 97 -3.44 -5.08 25.88
CA ARG A 97 -2.65 -5.37 27.10
C ARG A 97 -1.97 -4.11 27.63
N LYS A 98 -1.87 -4.03 28.95
CA LYS A 98 -1.20 -2.90 29.62
C LYS A 98 0.25 -2.77 29.19
N GLY A 99 0.66 -1.56 28.81
CA GLY A 99 2.02 -1.24 28.39
C GLY A 99 2.28 -1.38 26.89
N GLU A 100 1.35 -1.93 26.12
CA GLU A 100 1.46 -2.02 24.68
C GLU A 100 1.45 -0.63 24.02
N ARG A 101 2.24 -0.47 22.97
CA ARG A 101 2.30 0.76 22.16
C ARG A 101 1.67 0.50 20.80
N GLY A 102 0.71 1.33 20.43
CA GLY A 102 0.06 1.23 19.13
C GLY A 102 0.88 1.83 17.99
N THR A 103 0.56 1.41 16.79
CA THR A 103 1.13 1.94 15.54
C THR A 103 0.26 3.09 15.02
N THR A 104 0.90 4.18 14.63
CA THR A 104 0.21 5.33 14.03
C THR A 104 -0.07 5.03 12.56
N VAL A 105 -1.34 5.12 12.17
CA VAL A 105 -1.79 5.13 10.77
C VAL A 105 -2.38 6.49 10.43
N VAL A 106 -2.50 6.79 9.15
CA VAL A 106 -2.98 8.08 8.68
C VAL A 106 -4.23 7.92 7.82
N TYR A 107 -5.12 8.87 7.96
CA TYR A 107 -6.29 9.03 7.11
C TYR A 107 -6.19 10.36 6.37
N ALA A 108 -6.22 10.30 5.04
CA ALA A 108 -6.25 11.50 4.22
C ALA A 108 -7.70 11.90 3.98
N ASP A 109 -8.02 13.16 4.25
CA ASP A 109 -9.33 13.75 4.04
C ASP A 109 -9.18 15.18 3.52
N CYS A 110 -10.26 15.78 3.08
CA CYS A 110 -10.29 17.14 2.60
C CYS A 110 -11.38 17.90 3.36
N PHE A 111 -11.12 19.14 3.74
CA PHE A 111 -12.15 20.03 4.23
C PHE A 111 -12.19 21.31 3.40
N ILE A 112 -13.37 21.91 3.28
CA ILE A 112 -13.57 23.20 2.62
C ILE A 112 -13.88 24.20 3.71
N PRO A 113 -13.02 25.23 3.91
CA PRO A 113 -13.29 26.32 4.87
C PRO A 113 -14.60 27.04 4.55
N ASP A 114 -15.28 27.56 5.56
CA ASP A 114 -16.59 28.20 5.36
C ASP A 114 -16.50 29.53 4.60
N ASP A 115 -15.40 30.27 4.77
CA ASP A 115 -15.06 31.45 3.98
C ASP A 115 -14.84 31.11 2.49
N GLU A 116 -14.17 30.00 2.20
CA GLU A 116 -13.99 29.52 0.84
C GLU A 116 -15.32 29.06 0.21
N LYS A 117 -16.20 28.42 0.97
CA LYS A 117 -17.55 28.09 0.48
C LYS A 117 -18.37 29.34 0.12
N LYS A 118 -18.21 30.42 0.88
CA LYS A 118 -18.85 31.72 0.58
C LYS A 118 -18.28 32.35 -0.66
N ARG A 119 -16.93 32.44 -0.74
CA ARG A 119 -16.22 32.98 -1.90
C ARG A 119 -16.62 32.25 -3.20
N ALA A 120 -16.60 30.94 -3.18
CA ALA A 120 -16.92 30.12 -4.33
C ALA A 120 -18.38 30.31 -4.79
N ARG A 121 -19.34 30.45 -3.84
CA ARG A 121 -20.74 30.76 -4.15
C ARG A 121 -20.93 32.16 -4.76
N GLU A 122 -20.19 33.15 -4.25
CA GLU A 122 -20.26 34.53 -4.75
C GLU A 122 -19.62 34.66 -6.15
N ALA A 123 -18.62 33.85 -6.46
CA ALA A 123 -17.90 33.85 -7.74
C ALA A 123 -18.44 32.85 -8.78
N ASP A 124 -19.43 32.03 -8.41
CA ASP A 124 -19.94 30.90 -9.22
C ASP A 124 -18.82 29.90 -9.62
N GLU A 125 -17.90 29.64 -8.70
CA GLU A 125 -16.73 28.76 -8.86
C GLU A 125 -16.84 27.53 -7.96
N GLU A 126 -16.04 26.50 -8.23
CA GLU A 126 -15.87 25.35 -7.34
C GLU A 126 -15.00 25.74 -6.13
N ALA A 127 -15.47 25.39 -4.93
CA ALA A 127 -14.75 25.64 -3.69
C ALA A 127 -13.51 24.74 -3.58
N GLN A 128 -12.36 25.35 -3.23
CA GLN A 128 -11.11 24.61 -3.09
C GLN A 128 -11.05 23.82 -1.78
N ALA A 129 -10.90 22.50 -1.89
CA ALA A 129 -10.74 21.63 -0.74
C ALA A 129 -9.27 21.59 -0.27
N ILE A 130 -9.07 21.76 1.03
CA ILE A 130 -7.74 21.66 1.65
C ILE A 130 -7.53 20.22 2.14
N PRO A 131 -6.57 19.47 1.55
CA PRO A 131 -6.25 18.13 2.01
C PRO A 131 -5.55 18.16 3.37
N PHE A 132 -5.88 17.22 4.24
CA PHE A 132 -5.23 17.04 5.54
C PHE A 132 -5.08 15.57 5.91
N LEU A 133 -4.13 15.29 6.82
CA LEU A 133 -3.95 13.98 7.39
C LEU A 133 -4.40 13.98 8.86
N LYS A 134 -5.16 12.95 9.23
CA LYS A 134 -5.48 12.62 10.62
C LYS A 134 -4.66 11.43 11.06
N ARG A 135 -4.23 11.44 12.32
CA ARG A 135 -3.58 10.29 12.99
C ARG A 135 -4.63 9.41 13.64
N PHE A 136 -4.46 8.11 13.49
CA PHE A 136 -5.16 7.11 14.27
C PHE A 136 -4.15 6.14 14.84
N THR A 137 -4.39 5.67 16.07
CA THR A 137 -3.57 4.64 16.70
C THR A 137 -4.28 3.32 16.57
N VAL A 138 -3.60 2.33 16.03
CA VAL A 138 -4.08 0.95 15.92
C VAL A 138 -3.12 0.00 16.61
N PHE A 139 -3.64 -1.12 17.03
CA PHE A 139 -2.92 -2.20 17.71
C PHE A 139 -3.05 -3.46 16.88
N ASN A 140 -1.96 -4.21 16.76
CA ASN A 140 -2.04 -5.55 16.19
C ASN A 140 -2.88 -6.45 17.13
N THR A 141 -3.68 -7.36 16.57
CA THR A 141 -4.48 -8.28 17.41
C THR A 141 -3.63 -9.09 18.36
N ALA A 142 -2.35 -9.33 18.03
CA ALA A 142 -1.38 -9.96 18.94
C ALA A 142 -1.03 -9.11 20.18
N GLN A 143 -1.35 -7.83 20.21
CA GLN A 143 -1.21 -6.94 21.38
C GLN A 143 -2.45 -6.92 22.27
N CYS A 144 -3.48 -7.66 21.89
CA CYS A 144 -4.75 -7.72 22.61
C CYS A 144 -4.91 -9.06 23.36
N GLU A 145 -5.77 -9.06 24.36
CA GLU A 145 -6.22 -10.25 25.11
C GLU A 145 -7.74 -10.33 25.08
N GLY A 146 -8.29 -11.52 25.23
CA GLY A 146 -9.75 -11.75 25.27
C GLY A 146 -10.47 -11.58 23.93
N LEU A 147 -9.75 -11.41 22.81
CA LEU A 147 -10.39 -11.39 21.49
C LEU A 147 -10.91 -12.77 21.11
N PRO A 148 -12.04 -12.86 20.37
CA PRO A 148 -12.52 -14.14 19.84
C PRO A 148 -11.49 -14.81 18.91
N ASP A 149 -11.39 -16.14 18.97
CA ASP A 149 -10.40 -16.92 18.22
C ASP A 149 -10.41 -16.65 16.72
N HIS A 150 -11.59 -16.43 16.10
CA HIS A 150 -11.71 -16.13 14.67
C HIS A 150 -11.11 -14.79 14.26
N ILE A 151 -10.91 -13.86 15.19
CA ILE A 151 -10.25 -12.56 14.95
C ILE A 151 -8.72 -12.73 14.89
N ALA A 152 -8.18 -13.68 15.67
CA ALA A 152 -6.75 -13.93 15.76
C ALA A 152 -6.21 -14.87 14.67
N VAL A 153 -7.07 -15.38 13.76
CA VAL A 153 -6.68 -16.34 12.72
C VAL A 153 -5.67 -15.72 11.76
N MET A 154 -4.50 -16.34 11.71
CA MET A 154 -3.46 -16.07 10.73
C MET A 154 -3.83 -16.73 9.40
N ALA A 155 -3.73 -15.99 8.30
CA ALA A 155 -3.83 -16.61 6.98
C ALA A 155 -2.61 -17.52 6.76
N SER A 156 -2.85 -18.81 6.58
CA SER A 156 -1.78 -19.74 6.22
C SER A 156 -1.28 -19.43 4.80
N PRO A 157 0.04 -19.51 4.54
CA PRO A 157 0.59 -19.39 3.20
C PRO A 157 -0.08 -20.41 2.27
N GLN A 158 -0.45 -19.97 1.07
CA GLN A 158 -1.01 -20.89 0.07
C GLN A 158 0.09 -21.75 -0.53
N PRO A 159 -0.16 -23.03 -0.82
CA PRO A 159 0.78 -23.87 -1.53
C PRO A 159 1.13 -23.27 -2.91
N PRO A 160 2.40 -23.26 -3.32
CA PRO A 160 2.84 -22.69 -4.61
C PRO A 160 2.08 -23.24 -5.83
N GLY A 161 1.65 -24.50 -5.78
CA GLY A 161 0.86 -25.15 -6.84
C GLY A 161 -0.53 -24.55 -7.08
N LEU A 162 -1.11 -23.83 -6.08
CA LEU A 162 -2.40 -23.14 -6.23
C LEU A 162 -2.24 -21.69 -6.67
N ILE A 163 -1.09 -21.08 -6.40
CA ILE A 163 -0.82 -19.67 -6.71
C ILE A 163 -0.66 -19.47 -8.23
N LYS A 164 0.15 -20.31 -8.88
CA LYS A 164 0.54 -20.15 -10.27
C LYS A 164 -0.64 -20.07 -11.25
N PRO A 165 -1.58 -21.01 -11.31
CA PRO A 165 -2.70 -20.97 -12.25
C PRO A 165 -3.59 -19.74 -12.05
N ARG A 166 -3.77 -19.30 -10.81
CA ARG A 166 -4.57 -18.15 -10.45
C ARG A 166 -3.96 -16.84 -10.93
N VAL A 167 -2.66 -16.67 -10.76
CA VAL A 167 -1.94 -15.47 -11.21
C VAL A 167 -1.89 -15.39 -12.72
N GLU A 168 -1.66 -16.49 -13.40
CA GLU A 168 -1.68 -16.56 -14.88
C GLU A 168 -3.07 -16.23 -15.43
N ALA A 169 -4.13 -16.73 -14.80
CA ALA A 169 -5.51 -16.41 -15.16
C ALA A 169 -5.82 -14.91 -14.94
N LEU A 170 -5.39 -14.34 -13.81
CA LEU A 170 -5.53 -12.92 -13.52
C LEU A 170 -4.82 -12.06 -14.56
N ILE A 171 -3.55 -12.35 -14.85
CA ILE A 171 -2.76 -11.62 -15.85
C ILE A 171 -3.49 -11.65 -17.20
N LYS A 172 -3.96 -12.81 -17.64
CA LYS A 172 -4.72 -12.95 -18.88
C LYS A 172 -6.03 -12.14 -18.86
N ALA A 173 -6.71 -12.12 -17.74
CA ALA A 173 -7.99 -11.41 -17.58
C ALA A 173 -7.86 -9.89 -17.67
N THR A 174 -6.68 -9.32 -17.35
CA THR A 174 -6.42 -7.87 -17.51
C THR A 174 -6.51 -7.40 -18.96
N GLY A 175 -6.38 -8.31 -19.93
CA GLY A 175 -6.37 -7.98 -21.37
C GLY A 175 -5.12 -7.22 -21.83
N ILE A 176 -4.13 -7.01 -20.97
CA ILE A 176 -2.85 -6.38 -21.31
C ILE A 176 -2.06 -7.32 -22.22
N ASP A 177 -1.53 -6.80 -23.33
CA ASP A 177 -0.66 -7.56 -24.26
C ASP A 177 0.63 -7.96 -23.55
N LEU A 178 0.66 -9.17 -22.98
CA LEU A 178 1.83 -9.74 -22.33
C LEU A 178 2.56 -10.71 -23.28
N ARG A 179 3.80 -10.38 -23.60
CA ARG A 179 4.68 -11.17 -24.47
C ARG A 179 5.75 -11.86 -23.65
N ILE A 180 5.80 -13.19 -23.74
CA ILE A 180 6.80 -14.00 -23.05
C ILE A 180 7.95 -14.25 -24.02
N GLY A 181 9.16 -13.77 -23.67
CA GLY A 181 10.35 -13.94 -24.50
C GLY A 181 11.45 -12.92 -24.18
N GLY A 182 12.54 -13.01 -24.91
CA GLY A 182 13.71 -12.14 -24.72
C GLY A 182 14.44 -12.40 -23.40
N ASN A 183 15.30 -11.45 -23.03
CA ASN A 183 16.15 -11.51 -21.83
C ASN A 183 15.94 -10.31 -20.88
N ARG A 184 14.94 -9.47 -21.16
CA ARG A 184 14.61 -8.27 -20.35
C ARG A 184 13.11 -8.20 -20.12
N ALA A 185 12.73 -7.78 -18.92
CA ALA A 185 11.37 -7.39 -18.58
C ALA A 185 11.24 -5.88 -18.78
N PHE A 186 10.15 -5.44 -19.39
CA PHE A 186 9.80 -4.02 -19.54
C PHE A 186 8.34 -3.85 -20.00
N TYR A 187 7.78 -2.71 -19.71
CA TYR A 187 6.58 -2.18 -20.36
C TYR A 187 6.97 -1.16 -21.44
N ALA A 188 6.38 -1.24 -22.63
CA ALA A 188 6.56 -0.32 -23.74
C ALA A 188 5.33 0.62 -23.86
N PRO A 189 5.37 1.85 -23.30
CA PRO A 189 4.18 2.72 -23.23
C PRO A 189 3.61 3.12 -24.60
N SER A 190 4.47 3.37 -25.60
CA SER A 190 4.03 3.79 -26.93
C SER A 190 3.37 2.68 -27.75
N ALA A 191 3.67 1.43 -27.47
CA ALA A 191 3.13 0.25 -28.16
C ALA A 191 2.20 -0.57 -27.30
N ASP A 192 2.02 -0.16 -26.04
CA ASP A 192 1.13 -0.70 -25.02
C ASP A 192 1.22 -2.23 -24.85
N TYR A 193 2.45 -2.73 -24.73
CA TYR A 193 2.68 -4.15 -24.41
C TYR A 193 3.72 -4.31 -23.30
N VAL A 194 3.59 -5.40 -22.57
CA VAL A 194 4.56 -5.88 -21.59
C VAL A 194 5.37 -7.03 -22.18
N GLN A 195 6.68 -7.02 -22.00
CA GLN A 195 7.55 -8.17 -22.25
C GLN A 195 8.15 -8.68 -20.96
N VAL A 196 8.16 -10.01 -20.79
CA VAL A 196 8.81 -10.68 -19.65
C VAL A 196 9.57 -11.90 -20.16
N PRO A 197 10.82 -12.15 -19.70
CA PRO A 197 11.54 -13.39 -20.03
C PRO A 197 10.71 -14.62 -19.65
N PRO A 198 10.96 -15.77 -20.31
CA PRO A 198 10.20 -16.98 -20.00
C PRO A 198 10.44 -17.42 -18.53
N PRO A 199 9.47 -18.08 -17.86
CA PRO A 199 9.59 -18.49 -16.44
C PRO A 199 10.86 -19.31 -16.15
N GLN A 200 11.36 -20.06 -17.12
CA GLN A 200 12.59 -20.87 -17.02
C GLN A 200 13.88 -20.03 -16.93
N ALA A 201 13.82 -18.74 -17.26
CA ALA A 201 14.95 -17.81 -17.11
C ALA A 201 15.16 -17.36 -15.65
N TYR A 202 14.23 -17.67 -14.75
CA TYR A 202 14.30 -17.32 -13.34
C TYR A 202 14.80 -18.50 -12.51
N PHE A 203 15.72 -18.26 -11.58
CA PHE A 203 16.20 -19.28 -10.64
C PHE A 203 15.06 -19.91 -9.84
N GLU A 204 14.09 -19.08 -9.44
CA GLU A 204 12.85 -19.52 -8.81
C GLU A 204 11.65 -19.03 -9.64
N PRO A 205 10.85 -19.95 -10.19
CA PRO A 205 9.71 -19.60 -11.07
C PRO A 205 8.69 -18.66 -10.45
N ILE A 206 8.58 -18.62 -9.10
CA ILE A 206 7.68 -17.71 -8.40
C ILE A 206 8.03 -16.23 -8.65
N ASN A 207 9.31 -15.92 -8.89
CA ASN A 207 9.77 -14.56 -9.15
C ASN A 207 9.34 -14.04 -10.52
N TRP A 208 9.03 -14.92 -11.48
CA TRP A 208 8.43 -14.54 -12.74
C TRP A 208 7.10 -13.81 -12.53
N HIS A 209 6.26 -14.32 -11.63
CA HIS A 209 4.96 -13.71 -11.33
C HIS A 209 5.10 -12.31 -10.74
N ARG A 210 6.07 -12.11 -9.84
CA ARG A 210 6.37 -10.80 -9.29
C ARG A 210 6.83 -9.82 -10.37
N THR A 211 7.74 -10.25 -11.24
CA THR A 211 8.22 -9.43 -12.36
C THR A 211 7.07 -9.07 -13.31
N ALA A 212 6.23 -10.05 -13.67
CA ALA A 212 5.07 -9.81 -14.51
C ALA A 212 4.10 -8.79 -13.89
N LEU A 213 3.82 -8.89 -12.58
CA LEU A 213 2.97 -7.95 -11.85
C LEU A 213 3.59 -6.56 -11.72
N HIS A 214 4.93 -6.45 -11.69
CA HIS A 214 5.64 -5.17 -11.75
C HIS A 214 5.42 -4.49 -13.11
N GLU A 215 5.66 -5.19 -14.20
CA GLU A 215 5.50 -4.64 -15.56
C GLU A 215 4.03 -4.32 -15.89
N ILE A 216 3.09 -5.15 -15.42
CA ILE A 216 1.65 -4.88 -15.51
C ILE A 216 1.28 -3.67 -14.65
N GLY A 217 1.99 -3.45 -13.53
CA GLY A 217 1.89 -2.25 -12.72
C GLY A 217 2.18 -0.99 -13.56
N HIS A 218 3.28 -0.97 -14.33
CA HIS A 218 3.55 0.11 -15.29
C HIS A 218 2.46 0.23 -16.34
N ALA A 219 2.07 -0.89 -16.96
CA ALA A 219 1.02 -0.91 -17.97
C ALA A 219 -0.31 -0.37 -17.44
N SER A 220 -0.65 -0.59 -16.17
CA SER A 220 -1.85 0.01 -15.57
C SER A 220 -1.86 1.55 -15.64
N GLY A 221 -0.70 2.19 -15.81
CA GLY A 221 -0.54 3.63 -15.96
C GLY A 221 -0.88 4.18 -17.35
N HIS A 222 -1.12 3.33 -18.36
CA HIS A 222 -1.47 3.78 -19.71
C HIS A 222 -2.68 4.74 -19.71
N PRO A 223 -2.75 5.71 -20.65
CA PRO A 223 -3.86 6.66 -20.74
C PRO A 223 -5.26 6.03 -20.81
N SER A 224 -5.38 4.84 -21.42
CA SER A 224 -6.65 4.12 -21.50
C SER A 224 -7.05 3.41 -20.19
N ARG A 225 -6.20 3.41 -19.17
CA ARG A 225 -6.41 2.77 -17.85
C ARG A 225 -6.39 3.82 -16.73
N LEU A 226 -5.32 3.89 -15.95
CA LEU A 226 -5.23 4.82 -14.81
C LEU A 226 -4.61 6.18 -15.16
N ASN A 227 -4.15 6.36 -16.39
CA ASN A 227 -3.64 7.62 -16.95
C ASN A 227 -2.58 8.28 -16.06
N ARG A 228 -1.53 7.54 -15.68
CA ARG A 228 -0.37 8.09 -14.96
C ARG A 228 0.63 8.75 -15.90
N ASP A 229 1.44 9.66 -15.38
CA ASP A 229 2.54 10.29 -16.14
C ASP A 229 3.71 9.30 -16.30
N LEU A 230 3.77 8.63 -17.45
CA LEU A 230 4.83 7.70 -17.83
C LEU A 230 5.93 8.37 -18.70
N SER A 231 5.98 9.69 -18.75
CA SER A 231 6.91 10.44 -19.64
C SER A 231 8.35 10.52 -19.14
N GLY A 232 8.67 9.92 -17.99
CA GLY A 232 10.01 9.93 -17.41
C GLY A 232 11.01 9.16 -18.26
N SER A 233 12.11 9.81 -18.71
CA SER A 233 13.23 9.11 -19.33
C SER A 233 13.97 8.28 -18.30
N PHE A 234 14.58 7.16 -18.73
CA PHE A 234 15.38 6.29 -17.87
C PHE A 234 16.40 7.08 -17.05
N GLY A 235 16.45 6.84 -15.75
CA GLY A 235 17.32 7.52 -14.78
C GLY A 235 16.82 8.90 -14.32
N SER A 236 15.70 9.40 -14.82
CA SER A 236 15.10 10.64 -14.32
C SER A 236 14.34 10.40 -12.99
N LYS A 237 14.10 11.49 -12.23
CA LYS A 237 13.28 11.42 -11.00
C LYS A 237 11.84 10.98 -11.27
N LYS A 238 11.26 11.36 -12.41
CA LYS A 238 9.94 10.89 -12.84
C LYS A 238 9.95 9.37 -13.06
N TYR A 239 10.99 8.86 -13.71
CA TYR A 239 11.19 7.44 -13.90
C TYR A 239 11.34 6.73 -12.54
N ALA A 240 12.21 7.23 -11.66
CA ALA A 240 12.41 6.66 -10.32
C ALA A 240 11.11 6.65 -9.49
N PHE A 241 10.26 7.67 -9.63
CA PHE A 241 8.97 7.72 -8.95
C PHE A 241 7.97 6.68 -9.51
N GLU A 242 7.93 6.47 -10.83
CA GLU A 242 7.08 5.44 -11.44
C GLU A 242 7.58 4.02 -11.08
N GLU A 243 8.91 3.80 -11.04
CA GLU A 243 9.49 2.55 -10.54
C GLU A 243 9.08 2.26 -9.09
N LEU A 244 9.06 3.29 -8.24
CA LEU A 244 8.60 3.16 -6.87
C LEU A 244 7.12 2.74 -6.80
N ILE A 245 6.27 3.28 -7.67
CA ILE A 245 4.86 2.89 -7.78
C ILE A 245 4.74 1.42 -8.22
N ALA A 246 5.47 1.01 -9.25
CA ALA A 246 5.40 -0.35 -9.80
C ALA A 246 5.91 -1.38 -8.80
N GLU A 247 6.98 -1.08 -8.06
CA GLU A 247 7.51 -1.94 -7.01
C GLU A 247 6.52 -2.13 -5.85
N ILE A 248 5.93 -1.05 -5.36
CA ILE A 248 4.93 -1.12 -4.28
C ILE A 248 3.67 -1.85 -4.79
N ASN A 249 3.23 -1.58 -6.03
CA ASN A 249 2.12 -2.31 -6.66
C ASN A 249 2.38 -3.82 -6.71
N ALA A 250 3.56 -4.22 -7.20
CA ALA A 250 3.93 -5.63 -7.25
C ALA A 250 3.90 -6.28 -5.86
N ALA A 251 4.37 -5.58 -4.83
CA ALA A 251 4.30 -6.05 -3.45
C ALA A 251 2.86 -6.21 -2.96
N PHE A 252 1.96 -5.26 -3.26
CA PHE A 252 0.55 -5.32 -2.87
C PHE A 252 -0.17 -6.47 -3.59
N CYS A 253 0.05 -6.64 -4.89
CA CYS A 253 -0.48 -7.75 -5.65
C CYS A 253 0.03 -9.09 -5.12
N CYS A 254 1.34 -9.22 -4.89
CA CYS A 254 1.94 -10.44 -4.33
C CYS A 254 1.32 -10.78 -2.96
N ALA A 255 1.20 -9.80 -2.07
CA ALA A 255 0.60 -10.00 -0.74
C ALA A 255 -0.88 -10.44 -0.83
N SER A 256 -1.64 -9.85 -1.76
CA SER A 256 -3.05 -10.21 -1.99
C SER A 256 -3.21 -11.61 -2.58
N LEU A 257 -2.28 -12.03 -3.44
CA LEU A 257 -2.30 -13.33 -4.11
C LEU A 257 -1.60 -14.44 -3.32
N GLY A 258 -0.96 -14.11 -2.19
CA GLY A 258 -0.20 -15.05 -1.38
C GLY A 258 1.14 -15.47 -2.00
N ILE A 259 1.68 -14.64 -2.89
CA ILE A 259 3.00 -14.83 -3.50
C ILE A 259 4.05 -14.31 -2.52
N VAL A 260 5.06 -15.13 -2.26
CA VAL A 260 6.21 -14.78 -1.42
C VAL A 260 7.45 -14.74 -2.31
N PRO A 261 7.81 -13.58 -2.88
CA PRO A 261 8.95 -13.46 -3.77
C PRO A 261 10.26 -13.53 -3.01
N THR A 262 11.30 -14.11 -3.61
CA THR A 262 12.63 -14.25 -3.02
C THR A 262 13.63 -13.21 -3.52
N VAL A 263 13.32 -12.49 -4.59
CA VAL A 263 14.19 -11.46 -5.20
C VAL A 263 13.92 -10.08 -4.62
N ARG A 264 14.99 -9.32 -4.37
CA ARG A 264 14.97 -7.91 -3.96
C ARG A 264 15.47 -7.05 -5.12
N HIS A 265 14.69 -6.07 -5.55
CA HIS A 265 15.14 -5.07 -6.53
C HIS A 265 15.86 -3.94 -5.77
N ALA A 266 17.12 -4.16 -5.39
CA ALA A 266 17.93 -3.20 -4.65
C ALA A 266 18.51 -2.09 -5.54
N ASP A 267 18.49 -2.27 -6.86
CA ASP A 267 19.18 -1.41 -7.82
C ASP A 267 18.63 0.02 -7.87
N TYR A 268 17.39 0.24 -7.45
CA TYR A 268 16.72 1.55 -7.46
C TYR A 268 16.74 2.28 -6.12
N ILE A 269 17.27 1.67 -5.04
CA ILE A 269 17.22 2.28 -3.69
C ILE A 269 17.83 3.69 -3.69
N GLY A 270 18.95 3.87 -4.37
CA GLY A 270 19.62 5.18 -4.46
C GLY A 270 18.72 6.26 -5.07
N SER A 271 18.10 5.98 -6.21
CA SER A 271 17.20 6.92 -6.89
C SER A 271 15.89 7.17 -6.12
N TRP A 272 15.36 6.16 -5.41
CA TRP A 272 14.21 6.36 -4.51
C TRP A 272 14.57 7.28 -3.34
N LEU A 273 15.75 7.11 -2.73
CA LEU A 273 16.22 7.99 -1.66
C LEU A 273 16.32 9.45 -2.11
N GLU A 274 16.80 9.71 -3.33
CA GLU A 274 16.83 11.07 -3.89
C GLU A 274 15.43 11.66 -3.98
N VAL A 275 14.47 10.92 -4.56
CA VAL A 275 13.07 11.36 -4.69
C VAL A 275 12.44 11.65 -3.31
N LEU A 276 12.66 10.75 -2.34
CA LEU A 276 12.03 10.85 -1.01
C LEU A 276 12.64 11.97 -0.16
N ARG A 277 13.94 12.27 -0.31
CA ARG A 277 14.59 13.38 0.40
C ARG A 277 14.18 14.76 -0.11
N GLU A 278 13.82 14.86 -1.39
CA GLU A 278 13.37 16.13 -1.98
C GLU A 278 11.89 16.42 -1.72
N ASP A 279 11.06 15.38 -1.60
CA ASP A 279 9.63 15.52 -1.43
C ASP A 279 9.10 14.55 -0.37
N ASN A 280 8.84 15.10 0.81
CA ASN A 280 8.29 14.35 1.95
C ASN A 280 6.89 13.75 1.71
N ARG A 281 6.20 14.12 0.60
CA ARG A 281 4.91 13.55 0.20
C ARG A 281 5.04 12.45 -0.84
N ALA A 282 6.23 12.25 -1.41
CA ALA A 282 6.43 11.33 -2.53
C ALA A 282 6.01 9.90 -2.16
N ILE A 283 6.40 9.38 -0.99
CA ILE A 283 6.03 8.02 -0.58
C ILE A 283 4.52 7.85 -0.40
N VAL A 284 3.83 8.86 0.14
CA VAL A 284 2.38 8.82 0.34
C VAL A 284 1.67 8.80 -1.01
N ARG A 285 2.12 9.62 -1.96
CA ARG A 285 1.58 9.64 -3.33
C ARG A 285 1.87 8.34 -4.07
N ALA A 286 3.12 7.84 -4.03
CA ALA A 286 3.49 6.59 -4.68
C ALA A 286 2.66 5.41 -4.15
N ALA A 287 2.55 5.25 -2.84
CA ALA A 287 1.75 4.19 -2.23
C ALA A 287 0.25 4.31 -2.54
N SER A 288 -0.28 5.54 -2.67
CA SER A 288 -1.67 5.77 -3.11
C SER A 288 -1.88 5.34 -4.57
N GLN A 289 -0.96 5.69 -5.47
CA GLN A 289 -1.01 5.26 -6.87
C GLN A 289 -0.82 3.75 -7.01
N ALA A 290 0.07 3.16 -6.23
CA ALA A 290 0.30 1.73 -6.18
C ALA A 290 -0.95 0.95 -5.71
N SER A 291 -1.68 1.46 -4.71
CA SER A 291 -2.96 0.87 -4.31
C SER A 291 -3.98 0.91 -5.43
N LYS A 292 -4.12 2.04 -6.14
CA LYS A 292 -5.03 2.13 -7.29
C LYS A 292 -4.65 1.15 -8.40
N ALA A 293 -3.34 0.98 -8.66
CA ALA A 293 -2.85 0.02 -9.64
C ALA A 293 -3.14 -1.43 -9.22
N ALA A 294 -2.90 -1.76 -7.96
CA ALA A 294 -3.20 -3.09 -7.41
C ALA A 294 -4.71 -3.37 -7.42
N ASP A 295 -5.54 -2.41 -6.99
CA ASP A 295 -7.01 -2.54 -7.03
C ASP A 295 -7.50 -2.75 -8.47
N TYR A 296 -6.97 -2.00 -9.45
CA TYR A 296 -7.27 -2.19 -10.86
C TYR A 296 -6.91 -3.59 -11.34
N ILE A 297 -5.71 -4.06 -11.07
CA ILE A 297 -5.26 -5.40 -11.49
C ILE A 297 -6.10 -6.48 -10.80
N LEU A 298 -6.29 -6.38 -9.48
CA LEU A 298 -7.02 -7.38 -8.70
C LEU A 298 -8.53 -7.39 -8.97
N SER A 299 -9.09 -6.32 -9.55
CA SER A 299 -10.50 -6.27 -9.95
C SER A 299 -10.87 -7.26 -11.07
N PHE A 300 -9.86 -7.80 -11.77
CA PHE A 300 -10.05 -8.86 -12.76
C PHE A 300 -10.08 -10.28 -12.15
N LEU A 301 -9.94 -10.42 -10.84
CA LEU A 301 -10.19 -11.69 -10.16
C LEU A 301 -11.68 -12.05 -10.24
N PRO A 302 -12.04 -13.34 -10.31
CA PRO A 302 -13.43 -13.77 -10.23
C PRO A 302 -14.12 -13.24 -8.96
N GLU A 303 -15.41 -12.88 -9.04
CA GLU A 303 -16.20 -12.36 -7.92
C GLU A 303 -16.26 -13.32 -6.71
N ASP A 304 -16.24 -14.63 -6.97
CA ASP A 304 -16.22 -15.68 -5.95
C ASP A 304 -14.88 -15.87 -5.26
N ASP A 305 -13.85 -15.12 -5.66
CA ASP A 305 -12.56 -15.20 -5.00
C ASP A 305 -12.62 -14.46 -3.65
N PRO A 306 -12.40 -15.15 -2.50
CA PRO A 306 -12.49 -14.56 -1.16
C PRO A 306 -11.51 -13.40 -0.91
N ARG A 307 -10.67 -13.07 -1.88
CA ARG A 307 -9.68 -11.99 -1.86
C ARG A 307 -9.97 -10.89 -2.87
N THR A 308 -11.07 -10.97 -3.60
CA THR A 308 -11.55 -9.85 -4.41
C THR A 308 -11.80 -8.68 -3.44
N PRO A 309 -11.19 -7.50 -3.67
CA PRO A 309 -11.47 -6.35 -2.82
C PRO A 309 -12.98 -6.08 -2.81
N ALA A 310 -13.57 -6.02 -1.62
CA ALA A 310 -14.97 -5.60 -1.54
C ALA A 310 -15.11 -4.24 -2.24
N ALA A 311 -16.06 -4.12 -3.17
CA ALA A 311 -16.32 -2.88 -3.87
C ALA A 311 -16.35 -1.71 -2.86
N PRO A 312 -15.74 -0.55 -3.15
CA PRO A 312 -15.69 0.55 -2.22
C PRO A 312 -17.12 0.99 -1.91
N ALA A 313 -17.66 0.53 -0.79
CA ALA A 313 -18.90 1.04 -0.24
C ALA A 313 -18.64 2.52 0.06
N VAL A 314 -19.26 3.39 -0.74
CA VAL A 314 -19.30 4.83 -0.53
C VAL A 314 -20.18 5.07 0.71
N ASP A 315 -19.65 4.79 1.88
CA ASP A 315 -20.28 5.17 3.14
C ASP A 315 -19.43 6.22 3.85
N ARG A 316 -19.84 7.48 3.64
CA ARG A 316 -19.23 8.67 4.24
C ARG A 316 -19.55 8.83 5.74
N ARG A 317 -20.13 7.82 6.41
CA ARG A 317 -20.67 7.96 7.78
C ARG A 317 -20.02 7.12 8.88
N ALA A 318 -19.02 6.30 8.59
CA ALA A 318 -18.39 5.41 9.59
C ALA A 318 -16.97 5.85 9.98
N ALA A 319 -16.72 7.13 10.10
CA ALA A 319 -15.49 7.69 10.67
C ALA A 319 -15.86 8.70 11.78
N ALA A 320 -16.54 8.23 12.82
CA ALA A 320 -16.72 8.95 14.08
C ALA A 320 -16.19 8.07 15.23
#